data_8948ab549b5c2bb6d8ede43b7fe45e80
#
_entry.id   8948ab549b5c2bb6d8ede43b7fe45e80
#
_cell.length_a   1.000
_cell.length_b   1.000
_cell.length_c   1.000
_cell.angle_alpha   90.00
_cell.angle_beta   90.00
_cell.angle_gamma   90.00
#
_symmetry.space_group_name_H-M   'P 1'
#
loop_
_entity.id
_entity.type
_entity.pdbx_description
1 polymer ?
#
loop_
_entity_poly.entity_id
_entity_poly.type
_entity_poly.pdbx_seq_one_letter_code
_entity_poly.pdbx_strand_id
1 'polypeptide(L)'
;MLNHFEIKLRHLLRRSVILINIIHLIKMLNKSYRSLETLQRKKLDKFSLLINDLMKSPLGNGKKGLAVVFGWQQFDLILSETVIRKGLELQGYNIKVLSQPTPFTQDAYSLMGVEDVESFYSYCPPPCLAQAENMMNGVVSFKDFIRLSYKDISVGKYASSTIMRQTRRGTLDFNNPAHKEIAEISLSRSLSAAKGAYRLIDESTPTLLVVVDRGYTPYGEMFDACINKNIPVITWNVAHRDNTVMLKRYHYGNRDSHPASLSKDSWKTMLDLEWTNERRSELYQELSSSYESGEWYGEVGTQFGKKGFEIGEIKNKLELNPNKKIAVIFSHIFWDATFFWGEDLFRDYEDWFVQTVKAACKNKNLNWLIKVHPANTVKDHRDGVISEPSEI
;
A
#
# COMPACT_ATOMS: atom_id res chain seq x y z
N MET A 1 -25.18 2.71 -5.55
CA MET A 1 -24.65 3.70 -4.57
C MET A 1 -24.98 3.25 -3.16
N LEU A 2 -24.04 3.39 -2.22
CA LEU A 2 -24.29 3.06 -0.82
C LEU A 2 -25.05 4.24 -0.18
N ASN A 3 -26.21 3.98 0.39
CA ASN A 3 -26.93 5.03 1.12
C ASN A 3 -26.22 5.34 2.46
N HIS A 4 -26.57 6.47 3.10
CA HIS A 4 -25.97 6.92 4.36
C HIS A 4 -26.10 5.87 5.50
N PHE A 5 -27.16 5.09 5.47
CA PHE A 5 -27.38 4.01 6.44
C PHE A 5 -26.37 2.88 6.25
N GLU A 6 -26.14 2.44 5.02
CA GLU A 6 -25.16 1.39 4.73
C GLU A 6 -23.73 1.79 5.10
N ILE A 7 -23.39 3.07 4.88
CA ILE A 7 -22.06 3.60 5.26
C ILE A 7 -21.86 3.54 6.76
N LYS A 8 -22.86 3.99 7.55
CA LYS A 8 -22.84 3.92 9.02
C LYS A 8 -22.84 2.47 9.52
N LEU A 9 -23.65 1.62 8.91
CA LEU A 9 -23.71 0.20 9.25
C LEU A 9 -22.36 -0.49 9.02
N ARG A 10 -21.73 -0.30 7.86
CA ARG A 10 -20.40 -0.86 7.57
C ARG A 10 -19.33 -0.38 8.55
N HIS A 11 -19.41 0.85 9.01
CA HIS A 11 -18.51 1.36 10.05
C HIS A 11 -18.75 0.65 11.39
N LEU A 12 -20.01 0.55 11.83
CA LEU A 12 -20.38 -0.16 13.06
C LEU A 12 -19.88 -1.61 13.05
N LEU A 13 -20.07 -2.29 11.91
CA LEU A 13 -19.64 -3.66 11.71
C LEU A 13 -18.12 -3.88 11.86
N ARG A 14 -17.30 -2.85 11.63
CA ARG A 14 -15.83 -2.92 11.76
C ARG A 14 -15.32 -2.62 13.18
N ARG A 15 -16.17 -2.16 14.09
CA ARG A 15 -15.80 -1.80 15.47
C ARG A 15 -15.89 -2.95 16.45
N SER A 16 -16.73 -3.93 16.19
CA SER A 16 -17.02 -5.04 17.10
C SER A 16 -16.44 -6.33 16.56
N VAL A 17 -15.66 -7.04 17.38
CA VAL A 17 -15.10 -8.37 17.06
C VAL A 17 -16.23 -9.34 16.67
N ILE A 18 -17.35 -9.32 17.41
CA ILE A 18 -18.51 -10.19 17.14
C ILE A 18 -19.06 -9.91 15.74
N LEU A 19 -19.25 -8.63 15.39
CA LEU A 19 -19.78 -8.24 14.09
C LEU A 19 -18.80 -8.53 12.95
N ILE A 20 -17.49 -8.35 13.19
CA ILE A 20 -16.44 -8.74 12.25
C ILE A 20 -16.51 -10.24 11.96
N ASN A 21 -16.67 -11.06 12.98
CA ASN A 21 -16.79 -12.51 12.85
C ASN A 21 -18.05 -12.92 12.08
N ILE A 22 -19.19 -12.25 12.30
CA ILE A 22 -20.42 -12.48 11.51
C ILE A 22 -20.18 -12.17 10.04
N ILE A 23 -19.56 -11.01 9.73
CA ILE A 23 -19.21 -10.65 8.34
C ILE A 23 -18.28 -11.69 7.75
N HIS A 24 -17.29 -12.14 8.51
CA HIS A 24 -16.37 -13.18 8.07
C HIS A 24 -17.11 -14.46 7.68
N LEU A 25 -18.03 -14.94 8.51
CA LEU A 25 -18.86 -16.11 8.21
C LEU A 25 -19.67 -15.91 6.92
N ILE A 26 -20.29 -14.75 6.73
CA ILE A 26 -21.00 -14.42 5.48
C ILE A 26 -20.06 -14.47 4.27
N LYS A 27 -18.86 -13.87 4.39
CA LYS A 27 -17.86 -13.91 3.33
C LYS A 27 -17.36 -15.31 3.00
N MET A 28 -17.33 -16.22 3.98
CA MET A 28 -16.97 -17.62 3.78
C MET A 28 -17.95 -18.38 2.87
N LEU A 29 -19.15 -17.86 2.64
CA LEU A 29 -20.08 -18.38 1.61
C LEU A 29 -19.57 -18.15 0.18
N ASN A 30 -18.72 -17.13 -0.03
CA ASN A 30 -18.08 -16.85 -1.31
C ASN A 30 -16.89 -17.81 -1.54
N LYS A 31 -16.93 -18.55 -2.66
CA LYS A 31 -15.92 -19.57 -3.00
C LYS A 31 -14.51 -19.00 -3.08
N SER A 32 -14.33 -17.84 -3.71
CA SER A 32 -13.01 -17.22 -3.88
C SER A 32 -12.43 -16.77 -2.54
N TYR A 33 -13.26 -16.16 -1.69
CA TYR A 33 -12.84 -15.74 -0.35
C TYR A 33 -12.42 -16.95 0.50
N ARG A 34 -13.23 -18.01 0.50
CA ARG A 34 -12.95 -19.26 1.22
C ARG A 34 -11.66 -19.93 0.73
N SER A 35 -11.42 -19.96 -0.59
CA SER A 35 -10.19 -20.53 -1.15
C SER A 35 -8.95 -19.75 -0.71
N LEU A 36 -9.03 -18.42 -0.70
CA LEU A 36 -7.94 -17.55 -0.24
C LEU A 36 -7.65 -17.79 1.24
N GLU A 37 -8.67 -17.80 2.10
CA GLU A 37 -8.49 -18.06 3.52
C GLU A 37 -7.93 -19.47 3.79
N THR A 38 -8.39 -20.48 3.07
CA THR A 38 -7.84 -21.83 3.17
C THR A 38 -6.35 -21.86 2.83
N LEU A 39 -5.92 -21.13 1.81
CA LEU A 39 -4.51 -20.99 1.45
C LEU A 39 -3.71 -20.31 2.58
N GLN A 40 -4.22 -19.23 3.14
CA GLN A 40 -3.59 -18.51 4.24
C GLN A 40 -3.46 -19.39 5.50
N ARG A 41 -4.51 -20.15 5.85
CA ARG A 41 -4.48 -21.11 6.95
C ARG A 41 -3.45 -22.23 6.75
N LYS A 42 -3.35 -22.80 5.55
CA LYS A 42 -2.30 -23.79 5.25
C LYS A 42 -0.89 -23.24 5.44
N LYS A 43 -0.65 -21.97 5.09
CA LYS A 43 0.64 -21.31 5.36
C LYS A 43 0.87 -21.18 6.87
N LEU A 44 -0.14 -20.75 7.61
CA LEU A 44 -0.10 -20.60 9.05
C LEU A 44 0.22 -21.94 9.75
N ASP A 45 -0.48 -23.03 9.36
CA ASP A 45 -0.27 -24.37 9.90
C ASP A 45 1.16 -24.87 9.69
N LYS A 46 1.70 -24.70 8.47
CA LYS A 46 3.10 -25.03 8.17
C LYS A 46 4.07 -24.25 9.05
N PHE A 47 3.79 -22.99 9.23
CA PHE A 47 4.65 -22.09 9.99
C PHE A 47 4.58 -22.38 11.50
N SER A 48 3.43 -22.79 12.02
CA SER A 48 3.24 -23.14 13.43
C SER A 48 4.17 -24.28 13.90
N LEU A 49 4.53 -25.17 12.97
CA LEU A 49 5.47 -26.26 13.25
C LEU A 49 6.93 -25.78 13.41
N LEU A 50 7.25 -24.60 12.89
CA LEU A 50 8.62 -24.07 12.88
C LEU A 50 8.90 -23.07 14.01
N ILE A 51 7.87 -22.47 14.63
CA ILE A 51 8.00 -21.24 15.43
C ILE A 51 8.00 -21.47 16.93
N ASN A 52 7.64 -22.66 17.41
CA ASN A 52 7.27 -22.87 18.83
C ASN A 52 8.24 -22.28 19.88
N ASP A 53 9.52 -22.13 19.58
CA ASP A 53 10.51 -21.63 20.55
C ASP A 53 10.96 -20.17 20.32
N LEU A 54 11.00 -19.70 19.08
CA LEU A 54 11.50 -18.37 18.76
C LEU A 54 10.58 -17.25 19.25
N MET A 55 9.27 -17.47 19.27
CA MET A 55 8.26 -16.45 19.63
C MET A 55 7.99 -16.38 21.14
N LYS A 56 8.41 -17.39 21.91
CA LYS A 56 8.30 -17.44 23.38
C LYS A 56 9.46 -16.76 24.11
N SER A 57 10.41 -16.17 23.37
CA SER A 57 11.53 -15.44 23.97
C SER A 57 11.03 -14.31 24.87
N PRO A 58 11.65 -14.07 26.04
CA PRO A 58 11.19 -13.06 26.97
C PRO A 58 11.14 -11.69 26.34
N LEU A 59 10.05 -10.98 26.61
CA LEU A 59 9.80 -9.63 26.11
C LEU A 59 10.81 -8.64 26.73
N GLY A 60 11.11 -7.59 26.01
CA GLY A 60 11.88 -6.47 26.52
C GLY A 60 11.19 -5.80 27.72
N ASN A 61 11.94 -4.97 28.43
CA ASN A 61 11.52 -4.35 29.71
C ASN A 61 10.56 -3.16 29.59
N GLY A 62 10.04 -2.85 28.41
CA GLY A 62 9.06 -1.78 28.16
C GLY A 62 9.56 -0.34 28.40
N LYS A 63 10.84 -0.12 28.65
CA LYS A 63 11.39 1.20 29.03
C LYS A 63 11.34 2.24 27.91
N LYS A 64 11.23 1.85 26.65
CA LYS A 64 11.17 2.77 25.50
C LYS A 64 9.76 3.26 25.18
N GLY A 65 8.74 2.81 25.89
CA GLY A 65 7.36 3.21 25.69
C GLY A 65 6.59 2.27 24.77
N LEU A 66 5.48 2.75 24.19
CA LEU A 66 4.55 1.98 23.38
C LEU A 66 4.83 2.17 21.89
N ALA A 67 5.06 1.07 21.16
CA ALA A 67 5.03 1.05 19.73
C ALA A 67 3.68 0.51 19.22
N VAL A 68 3.00 1.28 18.39
CA VAL A 68 1.78 0.84 17.70
C VAL A 68 2.18 0.26 16.36
N VAL A 69 1.78 -0.98 16.10
CA VAL A 69 1.94 -1.65 14.80
C VAL A 69 0.59 -1.69 14.10
N PHE A 70 0.48 -0.99 12.99
CA PHE A 70 -0.74 -0.99 12.20
C PHE A 70 -0.67 -2.10 11.16
N GLY A 71 -1.16 -3.27 11.54
CA GLY A 71 -0.96 -4.54 10.87
C GLY A 71 -1.96 -4.87 9.78
N TRP A 72 -1.62 -5.88 9.02
CA TRP A 72 -2.39 -6.39 7.88
C TRP A 72 -3.09 -7.71 8.22
N GLN A 73 -3.88 -8.21 7.26
CA GLN A 73 -4.66 -9.45 7.40
C GLN A 73 -4.10 -10.60 6.57
N GLN A 74 -3.00 -10.38 5.82
CA GLN A 74 -2.36 -11.40 4.99
C GLN A 74 -1.20 -12.04 5.75
N PHE A 75 -1.10 -13.36 5.72
CA PHE A 75 -0.10 -14.11 6.49
C PHE A 75 1.34 -13.64 6.24
N ASP A 76 1.74 -13.49 4.98
CA ASP A 76 3.11 -13.11 4.63
C ASP A 76 3.48 -11.71 5.19
N LEU A 77 2.52 -10.79 5.22
CA LEU A 77 2.70 -9.47 5.82
C LEU A 77 2.73 -9.53 7.35
N ILE A 78 1.85 -10.32 7.98
CA ILE A 78 1.87 -10.57 9.43
C ILE A 78 3.23 -11.14 9.85
N LEU A 79 3.78 -12.08 9.07
CA LEU A 79 5.08 -12.67 9.32
C LEU A 79 6.20 -11.64 9.29
N SER A 80 6.25 -10.80 8.24
CA SER A 80 7.26 -9.74 8.12
C SER A 80 7.14 -8.72 9.25
N GLU A 81 5.92 -8.31 9.59
CA GLU A 81 5.66 -7.42 10.73
C GLU A 81 6.10 -8.03 12.06
N THR A 82 5.93 -9.34 12.22
CA THR A 82 6.32 -10.04 13.43
C THR A 82 7.82 -9.95 13.68
N VAL A 83 8.64 -10.06 12.64
CA VAL A 83 10.10 -9.88 12.76
C VAL A 83 10.44 -8.47 13.25
N ILE A 84 9.81 -7.46 12.64
CA ILE A 84 10.01 -6.06 13.04
C ILE A 84 9.55 -5.84 14.48
N ARG A 85 8.38 -6.35 14.84
CA ARG A 85 7.80 -6.28 16.18
C ARG A 85 8.71 -6.90 17.24
N LYS A 86 9.19 -8.13 16.99
CA LYS A 86 10.13 -8.81 17.90
C LYS A 86 11.42 -8.01 18.09
N GLY A 87 11.95 -7.43 17.03
CA GLY A 87 13.10 -6.51 17.12
C GLY A 87 12.82 -5.31 18.03
N LEU A 88 11.62 -4.73 17.96
CA LEU A 88 11.22 -3.62 18.83
C LEU A 88 11.01 -4.07 20.29
N GLU A 89 10.41 -5.23 20.52
CA GLU A 89 10.27 -5.81 21.85
C GLU A 89 11.66 -6.02 22.52
N LEU A 90 12.61 -6.59 21.78
CA LEU A 90 14.01 -6.75 22.23
C LEU A 90 14.70 -5.42 22.53
N GLN A 91 14.30 -4.36 21.82
CA GLN A 91 14.78 -3.01 22.09
C GLN A 91 14.09 -2.33 23.30
N GLY A 92 13.10 -2.96 23.91
CA GLY A 92 12.40 -2.49 25.11
C GLY A 92 11.12 -1.69 24.83
N TYR A 93 10.48 -1.86 23.67
CA TYR A 93 9.14 -1.33 23.44
C TYR A 93 8.06 -2.31 23.93
N ASN A 94 6.98 -1.78 24.47
CA ASN A 94 5.71 -2.48 24.55
C ASN A 94 5.03 -2.38 23.19
N ILE A 95 4.26 -3.41 22.81
CA ILE A 95 3.62 -3.45 21.48
C ILE A 95 2.11 -3.45 21.61
N LYS A 96 1.45 -2.63 20.80
CA LYS A 96 0.02 -2.67 20.52
C LYS A 96 -0.18 -2.94 19.04
N VAL A 97 -0.92 -4.02 18.70
CA VAL A 97 -1.24 -4.35 17.30
C VAL A 97 -2.65 -3.88 16.97
N LEU A 98 -2.75 -3.08 15.90
CA LEU A 98 -4.02 -2.67 15.31
C LEU A 98 -4.22 -3.40 13.99
N SER A 99 -5.26 -4.19 13.89
CA SER A 99 -5.65 -4.85 12.63
C SER A 99 -7.15 -5.11 12.65
N GLN A 100 -7.69 -5.73 11.62
CA GLN A 100 -9.06 -6.21 11.65
C GLN A 100 -9.07 -7.60 12.31
N PRO A 101 -9.66 -7.76 13.51
CA PRO A 101 -9.60 -9.02 14.29
C PRO A 101 -10.58 -10.06 13.72
N THR A 102 -10.30 -10.56 12.51
CA THR A 102 -10.98 -11.75 11.97
C THR A 102 -10.47 -13.01 12.67
N PRO A 103 -11.18 -14.15 12.64
CA PRO A 103 -10.69 -15.40 13.22
C PRO A 103 -9.28 -15.75 12.73
N PHE A 104 -9.03 -15.67 11.43
CA PHE A 104 -7.70 -15.92 10.87
C PHE A 104 -6.63 -14.96 11.41
N THR A 105 -6.95 -13.66 11.47
CA THR A 105 -5.99 -12.65 11.94
C THR A 105 -5.65 -12.84 13.41
N GLN A 106 -6.66 -13.14 14.24
CA GLN A 106 -6.46 -13.44 15.66
C GLN A 106 -5.58 -14.67 15.85
N ASP A 107 -5.88 -15.78 15.15
CA ASP A 107 -5.09 -17.01 15.21
C ASP A 107 -3.63 -16.76 14.78
N ALA A 108 -3.43 -16.02 13.68
CA ALA A 108 -2.11 -15.71 13.16
C ALA A 108 -1.28 -14.86 14.13
N TYR A 109 -1.85 -13.79 14.67
CA TYR A 109 -1.15 -12.94 15.64
C TYR A 109 -0.93 -13.65 16.98
N SER A 110 -1.89 -14.46 17.43
CA SER A 110 -1.74 -15.25 18.65
C SER A 110 -0.58 -16.24 18.54
N LEU A 111 -0.46 -16.94 17.40
CA LEU A 111 0.70 -17.79 17.11
C LEU A 111 2.02 -17.02 17.18
N MET A 112 2.01 -15.75 16.76
CA MET A 112 3.17 -14.85 16.79
C MET A 112 3.39 -14.19 18.17
N GLY A 113 2.68 -14.58 19.21
CA GLY A 113 2.80 -14.07 20.58
C GLY A 113 2.12 -12.72 20.83
N VAL A 114 1.08 -12.39 20.08
CA VAL A 114 0.19 -11.24 20.34
C VAL A 114 -1.12 -11.76 20.91
N GLU A 115 -1.43 -11.41 22.14
CA GLU A 115 -2.64 -11.88 22.82
C GLU A 115 -3.90 -11.13 22.36
N ASP A 116 -3.76 -9.84 22.05
CA ASP A 116 -4.89 -8.99 21.67
C ASP A 116 -4.60 -8.18 20.41
N VAL A 117 -5.54 -8.25 19.46
CA VAL A 117 -5.54 -7.49 18.22
C VAL A 117 -6.73 -6.55 18.22
N GLU A 118 -6.48 -5.26 18.33
CA GLU A 118 -7.54 -4.27 18.36
C GLU A 118 -7.91 -3.77 16.97
N SER A 119 -9.20 -3.46 16.76
CA SER A 119 -9.63 -2.77 15.55
C SER A 119 -9.37 -1.27 15.66
N PHE A 120 -8.64 -0.69 14.70
CA PHE A 120 -8.47 0.77 14.62
C PHE A 120 -9.82 1.51 14.58
N TYR A 121 -10.84 0.90 13.99
CA TYR A 121 -12.17 1.51 13.88
C TYR A 121 -12.86 1.67 15.24
N SER A 122 -12.40 1.05 16.32
CA SER A 122 -12.91 1.29 17.68
C SER A 122 -12.63 2.72 18.15
N TYR A 123 -11.57 3.33 17.68
CA TYR A 123 -11.19 4.72 17.96
C TYR A 123 -11.89 5.73 17.05
N CYS A 124 -12.40 5.28 15.89
CA CYS A 124 -12.99 6.16 14.89
C CYS A 124 -14.44 6.51 15.25
N PRO A 125 -14.87 7.78 15.16
CA PRO A 125 -16.30 8.12 15.18
C PRO A 125 -16.97 7.55 13.91
N PRO A 126 -18.32 7.54 13.84
CA PRO A 126 -19.00 7.26 12.57
C PRO A 126 -18.51 8.18 11.45
N PRO A 127 -18.62 7.76 10.16
CA PRO A 127 -18.24 8.60 9.03
C PRO A 127 -18.83 10.00 9.11
N CYS A 128 -17.98 11.00 8.93
CA CYS A 128 -18.30 12.41 9.18
C CYS A 128 -19.00 13.05 7.98
N LEU A 129 -20.17 12.55 7.58
CA LEU A 129 -20.88 12.95 6.35
C LEU A 129 -21.17 14.46 6.29
N ALA A 130 -21.79 15.04 7.31
CA ALA A 130 -22.09 16.47 7.33
C ALA A 130 -20.83 17.35 7.27
N GLN A 131 -19.73 16.91 7.88
CA GLN A 131 -18.47 17.64 7.78
C GLN A 131 -17.86 17.51 6.38
N ALA A 132 -17.94 16.32 5.77
CA ALA A 132 -17.47 16.12 4.40
C ALA A 132 -18.27 16.98 3.42
N GLU A 133 -19.59 17.01 3.51
CA GLU A 133 -20.47 17.88 2.73
C GLU A 133 -20.05 19.35 2.85
N ASN A 134 -19.85 19.84 4.06
CA ASN A 134 -19.38 21.22 4.27
C ASN A 134 -18.01 21.49 3.64
N MET A 135 -17.08 20.54 3.72
CA MET A 135 -15.75 20.69 3.11
C MET A 135 -15.79 20.57 1.58
N MET A 136 -16.78 19.89 1.03
CA MET A 136 -17.02 19.80 -0.42
C MET A 136 -17.62 21.09 -1.01
N ASN A 137 -18.15 21.99 -0.19
CA ASN A 137 -18.63 23.28 -0.65
C ASN A 137 -17.47 24.09 -1.25
N GLY A 138 -17.61 24.49 -2.52
CA GLY A 138 -16.58 25.20 -3.26
C GLY A 138 -15.51 24.32 -3.92
N VAL A 139 -15.55 23.00 -3.75
CA VAL A 139 -14.70 22.07 -4.48
C VAL A 139 -15.26 21.86 -5.88
N VAL A 140 -14.57 22.41 -6.87
CA VAL A 140 -15.00 22.37 -8.29
C VAL A 140 -14.22 21.38 -9.13
N SER A 141 -13.05 20.93 -8.66
CA SER A 141 -12.17 20.01 -9.38
C SER A 141 -11.60 18.92 -8.47
N PHE A 142 -11.14 17.83 -9.09
CA PHE A 142 -10.40 16.79 -8.36
C PHE A 142 -9.11 17.32 -7.71
N LYS A 143 -8.46 18.31 -8.35
CA LYS A 143 -7.29 18.99 -7.79
C LYS A 143 -7.60 19.73 -6.49
N ASP A 144 -8.77 20.38 -6.40
CA ASP A 144 -9.21 21.05 -5.17
C ASP A 144 -9.51 20.05 -4.08
N PHE A 145 -10.14 18.92 -4.45
CA PHE A 145 -10.45 17.83 -3.53
C PHE A 145 -9.18 17.24 -2.90
N ILE A 146 -8.13 16.96 -3.68
CA ILE A 146 -6.85 16.43 -3.20
C ILE A 146 -6.21 17.33 -2.14
N ARG A 147 -6.45 18.66 -2.21
CA ARG A 147 -5.88 19.65 -1.27
C ARG A 147 -6.62 19.76 0.06
N LEU A 148 -7.75 19.10 0.22
CA LEU A 148 -8.50 19.14 1.47
C LEU A 148 -7.66 18.56 2.62
N SER A 149 -7.62 19.30 3.72
CA SER A 149 -6.91 18.91 4.94
C SER A 149 -7.78 19.04 6.18
N TYR A 150 -7.45 18.30 7.21
CA TYR A 150 -8.07 18.38 8.53
C TYR A 150 -6.99 18.32 9.60
N LYS A 151 -6.75 19.42 10.34
CA LYS A 151 -5.71 19.51 11.38
C LYS A 151 -4.34 18.99 10.86
N ASP A 152 -3.91 19.49 9.71
CA ASP A 152 -2.67 19.13 9.02
C ASP A 152 -2.58 17.64 8.57
N ILE A 153 -3.69 16.91 8.57
CA ILE A 153 -3.83 15.60 7.92
C ILE A 153 -4.34 15.80 6.50
N SER A 154 -3.69 15.20 5.53
CA SER A 154 -4.01 15.30 4.10
C SER A 154 -5.21 14.43 3.71
N VAL A 155 -6.38 14.65 4.32
CA VAL A 155 -7.59 13.81 4.16
C VAL A 155 -8.04 13.69 2.70
N GLY A 156 -7.89 14.76 1.91
CA GLY A 156 -8.21 14.75 0.48
C GLY A 156 -7.31 13.80 -0.31
N LYS A 157 -5.99 13.79 -0.04
CA LYS A 157 -5.05 12.86 -0.69
C LYS A 157 -5.37 11.41 -0.38
N TYR A 158 -5.61 11.08 0.90
CA TYR A 158 -5.89 9.70 1.32
C TYR A 158 -7.24 9.21 0.80
N ALA A 159 -8.26 10.06 0.85
CA ALA A 159 -9.55 9.78 0.23
C ALA A 159 -9.41 9.54 -1.28
N SER A 160 -8.66 10.40 -2.00
CA SER A 160 -8.41 10.28 -3.44
C SER A 160 -7.74 8.97 -3.80
N SER A 161 -6.62 8.64 -3.17
CA SER A 161 -5.91 7.37 -3.43
C SER A 161 -6.80 6.16 -3.17
N THR A 162 -7.59 6.21 -2.09
CA THR A 162 -8.51 5.12 -1.74
C THR A 162 -9.59 4.94 -2.79
N ILE A 163 -10.18 6.03 -3.30
CA ILE A 163 -11.19 5.98 -4.37
C ILE A 163 -10.59 5.47 -5.67
N MET A 164 -9.46 6.04 -6.09
CA MET A 164 -8.79 5.65 -7.32
C MET A 164 -8.53 4.15 -7.33
N ARG A 165 -8.03 3.59 -6.23
CA ARG A 165 -7.82 2.15 -6.08
C ARG A 165 -9.11 1.33 -6.13
N GLN A 166 -10.18 1.82 -5.51
CA GLN A 166 -11.48 1.13 -5.48
C GLN A 166 -12.19 1.15 -6.83
N THR A 167 -12.09 2.26 -7.56
CA THR A 167 -12.74 2.47 -8.85
C THR A 167 -11.87 2.09 -10.04
N ARG A 168 -10.57 1.81 -9.82
CA ARG A 168 -9.56 1.54 -10.87
C ARG A 168 -9.40 2.70 -11.85
N ARG A 169 -9.60 3.94 -11.40
CA ARG A 169 -9.49 5.15 -12.21
C ARG A 169 -8.26 5.95 -11.86
N GLY A 170 -7.61 6.53 -12.86
CA GLY A 170 -6.46 7.43 -12.71
C GLY A 170 -6.86 8.83 -12.23
N THR A 171 -8.09 9.24 -12.46
CA THR A 171 -8.64 10.53 -12.03
C THR A 171 -10.15 10.46 -11.80
N LEU A 172 -10.73 11.50 -11.21
CA LEU A 172 -12.17 11.66 -11.05
C LEU A 172 -12.63 12.91 -11.81
N ASP A 173 -13.72 12.77 -12.56
CA ASP A 173 -14.40 13.89 -13.20
C ASP A 173 -15.44 14.51 -12.24
N PHE A 174 -15.18 15.69 -11.75
CA PHE A 174 -16.09 16.41 -10.84
C PHE A 174 -17.28 17.09 -11.55
N ASN A 175 -17.38 17.01 -12.86
CA ASN A 175 -18.62 17.32 -13.57
C ASN A 175 -19.61 16.14 -13.48
N ASN A 176 -19.15 14.96 -13.13
CA ASN A 176 -19.99 13.78 -12.91
C ASN A 176 -20.48 13.73 -11.45
N PRO A 177 -21.80 13.87 -11.18
CA PRO A 177 -22.33 13.84 -9.83
C PRO A 177 -21.99 12.55 -9.05
N ALA A 178 -21.94 11.40 -9.72
CA ALA A 178 -21.59 10.13 -9.08
C ALA A 178 -20.14 10.11 -8.58
N HIS A 179 -19.21 10.74 -9.29
CA HIS A 179 -17.83 10.89 -8.83
C HIS A 179 -17.72 11.82 -7.63
N LYS A 180 -18.51 12.92 -7.59
CA LYS A 180 -18.57 13.79 -6.42
C LYS A 180 -19.12 13.07 -5.19
N GLU A 181 -20.19 12.31 -5.35
CA GLU A 181 -20.79 11.52 -4.26
C GLU A 181 -19.80 10.51 -3.68
N ILE A 182 -19.10 9.76 -4.53
CA ILE A 182 -18.07 8.81 -4.09
C ILE A 182 -16.94 9.54 -3.36
N ALA A 183 -16.51 10.71 -3.85
CA ALA A 183 -15.49 11.54 -3.22
C ALA A 183 -15.92 12.00 -1.83
N GLU A 184 -17.13 12.50 -1.68
CA GLU A 184 -17.70 12.93 -0.39
C GLU A 184 -17.78 11.79 0.62
N ILE A 185 -18.27 10.62 0.20
CA ILE A 185 -18.31 9.41 1.03
C ILE A 185 -16.91 9.01 1.49
N SER A 186 -15.92 9.04 0.59
CA SER A 186 -14.55 8.69 0.94
C SER A 186 -13.93 9.72 1.87
N LEU A 187 -14.18 11.02 1.64
CA LEU A 187 -13.74 12.10 2.53
C LEU A 187 -14.33 11.93 3.94
N SER A 188 -15.59 11.55 4.05
CA SER A 188 -16.25 11.33 5.35
C SER A 188 -15.57 10.20 6.16
N ARG A 189 -15.06 9.17 5.48
CA ARG A 189 -14.30 8.06 6.08
C ARG A 189 -12.90 8.49 6.47
N SER A 190 -12.23 9.27 5.62
CA SER A 190 -10.90 9.83 5.90
C SER A 190 -10.96 10.77 7.11
N LEU A 191 -11.96 11.63 7.21
CA LEU A 191 -12.20 12.49 8.39
C LEU A 191 -12.44 11.66 9.66
N SER A 192 -13.19 10.58 9.56
CA SER A 192 -13.42 9.65 10.66
C SER A 192 -12.09 9.00 11.10
N ALA A 193 -11.27 8.54 10.15
CA ALA A 193 -9.97 7.96 10.42
C ALA A 193 -8.99 8.98 11.04
N ALA A 194 -8.98 10.21 10.56
CA ALA A 194 -8.16 11.30 11.12
C ALA A 194 -8.50 11.59 12.58
N LYS A 195 -9.79 11.64 12.92
CA LYS A 195 -10.25 11.80 14.32
C LYS A 195 -9.90 10.57 15.16
N GLY A 196 -10.02 9.36 14.59
CA GLY A 196 -9.64 8.11 15.25
C GLY A 196 -8.15 8.05 15.54
N ALA A 197 -7.32 8.53 14.62
CA ALA A 197 -5.88 8.59 14.79
C ALA A 197 -5.47 9.49 15.98
N TYR A 198 -6.02 10.69 16.06
CA TYR A 198 -5.76 11.58 17.20
C TYR A 198 -6.27 10.98 18.51
N ARG A 199 -7.47 10.39 18.51
CA ARG A 199 -8.01 9.74 19.70
C ARG A 199 -7.14 8.58 20.18
N LEU A 200 -6.67 7.73 19.27
CA LEU A 200 -5.73 6.65 19.60
C LEU A 200 -4.45 7.19 20.23
N ILE A 201 -3.88 8.27 19.66
CA ILE A 201 -2.66 8.91 20.18
C ILE A 201 -2.90 9.44 21.59
N ASP A 202 -4.02 10.14 21.81
CA ASP A 202 -4.34 10.73 23.10
C ASP A 202 -4.61 9.66 24.18
N GLU A 203 -5.27 8.53 23.82
CA GLU A 203 -5.58 7.45 24.76
C GLU A 203 -4.40 6.51 25.01
N SER A 204 -3.57 6.24 24.01
CA SER A 204 -2.50 5.21 24.09
C SER A 204 -1.10 5.82 24.26
N THR A 205 -0.91 7.11 24.01
CA THR A 205 0.38 7.83 24.11
C THR A 205 1.55 7.07 23.46
N PRO A 206 1.45 6.68 22.18
CA PRO A 206 2.49 5.90 21.52
C PRO A 206 3.77 6.73 21.35
N THR A 207 4.91 6.07 21.45
CA THR A 207 6.23 6.65 21.19
C THR A 207 6.79 6.28 19.82
N LEU A 208 6.13 5.36 19.12
CA LEU A 208 6.51 4.91 17.79
C LEU A 208 5.28 4.35 17.06
N LEU A 209 5.17 4.61 15.75
CA LEU A 209 4.24 3.93 14.85
C LEU A 209 5.02 3.07 13.86
N VAL A 210 4.54 1.86 13.58
CA VAL A 210 4.99 1.01 12.47
C VAL A 210 3.82 0.79 11.52
N VAL A 211 4.04 1.04 10.22
CA VAL A 211 3.01 0.88 9.19
C VAL A 211 3.65 0.48 7.86
N VAL A 212 3.01 -0.42 7.10
CA VAL A 212 3.55 -0.87 5.81
C VAL A 212 3.28 0.14 4.70
N ASP A 213 2.07 0.68 4.63
CA ASP A 213 1.65 1.61 3.58
C ASP A 213 1.01 2.85 4.18
N ARG A 214 1.35 4.02 3.65
CA ARG A 214 0.79 5.30 4.09
C ARG A 214 -0.04 6.00 3.02
N GLY A 215 -0.26 5.37 1.89
CA GLY A 215 -0.92 6.01 0.74
C GLY A 215 -2.45 6.03 0.79
N TYR A 216 -3.07 5.31 1.73
CA TYR A 216 -4.51 5.05 1.75
C TYR A 216 -5.12 5.25 3.12
N THR A 217 -6.43 5.53 3.15
CA THR A 217 -7.23 5.51 4.38
C THR A 217 -7.35 4.07 4.92
N PRO A 218 -7.11 3.81 6.22
CA PRO A 218 -6.85 4.75 7.32
C PRO A 218 -5.36 4.94 7.68
N TYR A 219 -4.45 4.32 6.97
CA TYR A 219 -3.02 4.28 7.30
C TYR A 219 -2.36 5.65 7.18
N GLY A 220 -2.73 6.41 6.17
CA GLY A 220 -2.19 7.74 5.91
C GLY A 220 -2.57 8.74 6.97
N GLU A 221 -3.80 8.72 7.45
CA GLU A 221 -4.26 9.60 8.51
C GLU A 221 -3.52 9.32 9.83
N MET A 222 -3.27 8.04 10.12
CA MET A 222 -2.48 7.67 11.30
C MET A 222 -1.02 8.10 11.17
N PHE A 223 -0.44 7.96 9.96
CA PHE A 223 0.90 8.45 9.65
C PHE A 223 1.00 9.97 9.89
N ASP A 224 0.13 10.76 9.26
CA ASP A 224 0.14 12.22 9.40
C ASP A 224 -0.09 12.65 10.86
N ALA A 225 -1.04 12.03 11.57
CA ALA A 225 -1.32 12.34 12.97
C ALA A 225 -0.09 12.11 13.87
N CYS A 226 0.63 11.01 13.69
CA CYS A 226 1.87 10.72 14.41
C CYS A 226 2.95 11.76 14.08
N ILE A 227 3.18 12.06 12.80
CA ILE A 227 4.18 13.06 12.38
C ILE A 227 3.85 14.44 12.97
N ASN A 228 2.59 14.87 12.97
CA ASN A 228 2.15 16.14 13.51
C ASN A 228 2.31 16.22 15.04
N LYS A 229 2.30 15.09 15.73
CA LYS A 229 2.56 14.97 17.18
C LYS A 229 4.04 14.67 17.50
N ASN A 230 4.95 14.78 16.53
CA ASN A 230 6.36 14.45 16.66
C ASN A 230 6.64 13.00 17.11
N ILE A 231 5.71 12.09 16.82
CA ILE A 231 5.88 10.66 17.03
C ILE A 231 6.55 10.09 15.79
N PRO A 232 7.74 9.47 15.90
CA PRO A 232 8.41 8.88 14.75
C PRO A 232 7.59 7.72 14.16
N VAL A 233 7.67 7.58 12.83
CA VAL A 233 7.00 6.50 12.10
C VAL A 233 8.03 5.67 11.37
N ILE A 234 7.93 4.36 11.45
CA ILE A 234 8.68 3.42 10.61
C ILE A 234 7.71 2.86 9.57
N THR A 235 8.02 3.07 8.29
CA THR A 235 7.41 2.28 7.22
C THR A 235 8.34 1.14 6.84
N TRP A 236 7.75 0.04 6.37
CA TRP A 236 8.50 -1.08 5.87
C TRP A 236 7.94 -1.57 4.54
N ASN A 237 8.81 -2.12 3.71
CA ASN A 237 8.47 -2.76 2.45
C ASN A 237 9.35 -3.99 2.25
N VAL A 238 8.91 -4.92 1.43
CA VAL A 238 9.75 -6.01 0.95
C VAL A 238 10.91 -5.39 0.15
N ALA A 239 12.14 -5.81 0.42
CA ALA A 239 13.30 -5.37 -0.35
C ALA A 239 13.49 -6.21 -1.61
N HIS A 240 14.44 -5.82 -2.46
CA HIS A 240 14.70 -6.50 -3.74
C HIS A 240 15.34 -7.88 -3.60
N ARG A 241 15.92 -8.19 -2.44
CA ARG A 241 16.49 -9.52 -2.13
C ARG A 241 15.49 -10.34 -1.30
N ASP A 242 15.50 -11.64 -1.51
CA ASP A 242 14.70 -12.57 -0.73
C ASP A 242 14.99 -12.46 0.76
N ASN A 243 13.95 -12.66 1.57
CA ASN A 243 14.03 -12.63 3.03
C ASN A 243 14.56 -11.30 3.61
N THR A 244 14.46 -10.20 2.88
CA THR A 244 14.86 -8.89 3.35
C THR A 244 13.71 -7.90 3.34
N VAL A 245 13.74 -6.95 4.29
CA VAL A 245 12.81 -5.84 4.37
C VAL A 245 13.56 -4.51 4.38
N MET A 246 12.97 -3.53 3.75
CA MET A 246 13.48 -2.16 3.75
C MET A 246 12.70 -1.35 4.77
N LEU A 247 13.41 -0.72 5.71
CA LEU A 247 12.83 0.12 6.73
C LEU A 247 13.14 1.58 6.45
N LYS A 248 12.13 2.45 6.56
CA LYS A 248 12.30 3.90 6.48
C LYS A 248 11.72 4.55 7.73
N ARG A 249 12.55 5.29 8.45
CA ARG A 249 12.10 6.09 9.59
C ARG A 249 11.73 7.49 9.14
N TYR A 250 10.52 7.91 9.50
CA TYR A 250 9.98 9.22 9.20
C TYR A 250 9.87 10.09 10.44
N HIS A 251 10.07 11.38 10.21
CA HIS A 251 9.81 12.48 11.10
C HIS A 251 9.32 13.67 10.25
N TYR A 252 8.97 14.78 10.88
CA TYR A 252 8.40 15.92 10.17
C TYR A 252 9.25 16.39 8.98
N GLY A 253 10.57 16.46 9.14
CA GLY A 253 11.49 16.98 8.12
C GLY A 253 11.69 16.10 6.88
N ASN A 254 11.28 14.83 6.92
CA ASN A 254 11.38 13.92 5.76
C ASN A 254 10.06 13.23 5.40
N ARG A 255 8.93 13.77 5.90
CA ARG A 255 7.60 13.15 5.73
C ARG A 255 7.23 12.87 4.27
N ASP A 256 7.69 13.70 3.33
CA ASP A 256 7.37 13.58 1.90
C ASP A 256 8.39 12.73 1.11
N SER A 257 9.42 12.19 1.80
CA SER A 257 10.42 11.35 1.14
C SER A 257 9.82 10.02 0.68
N HIS A 258 10.23 9.56 -0.51
CA HIS A 258 9.86 8.24 -0.99
C HIS A 258 10.36 7.13 -0.03
N PRO A 259 9.58 6.07 0.26
CA PRO A 259 9.99 5.01 1.20
C PRO A 259 11.27 4.30 0.78
N ALA A 260 11.52 4.15 -0.52
CA ALA A 260 12.75 3.54 -1.03
C ALA A 260 13.92 4.54 -1.19
N SER A 261 13.75 5.84 -0.86
CA SER A 261 14.84 6.81 -0.95
C SER A 261 15.84 6.66 0.19
N LEU A 262 17.13 6.82 -0.12
CA LEU A 262 18.19 6.87 0.89
C LEU A 262 18.24 8.26 1.57
N SER A 263 18.60 8.29 2.84
CA SER A 263 18.97 9.54 3.51
C SER A 263 20.27 10.10 2.92
N LYS A 264 20.52 11.40 3.10
CA LYS A 264 21.78 12.00 2.66
C LYS A 264 23.00 11.31 3.27
N ASP A 265 22.91 10.93 4.54
CA ASP A 265 24.00 10.24 5.24
C ASP A 265 24.21 8.83 4.73
N SER A 266 23.12 8.07 4.53
CA SER A 266 23.19 6.73 3.93
C SER A 266 23.77 6.80 2.52
N TRP A 267 23.35 7.79 1.71
CA TRP A 267 23.88 7.99 0.37
C TRP A 267 25.37 8.30 0.38
N LYS A 268 25.82 9.20 1.27
CA LYS A 268 27.24 9.51 1.45
C LYS A 268 28.04 8.26 1.83
N THR A 269 27.57 7.50 2.82
CA THR A 269 28.20 6.24 3.21
C THR A 269 28.31 5.27 2.03
N MET A 270 27.29 5.19 1.18
CA MET A 270 27.31 4.34 -0.02
C MET A 270 28.35 4.80 -1.06
N LEU A 271 28.48 6.13 -1.24
CA LEU A 271 29.48 6.69 -2.17
C LEU A 271 30.91 6.45 -1.71
N ASP A 272 31.13 6.40 -0.40
CA ASP A 272 32.45 6.14 0.19
C ASP A 272 32.84 4.65 0.16
N LEU A 273 31.91 3.74 -0.22
CA LEU A 273 32.20 2.31 -0.35
C LEU A 273 33.02 2.02 -1.61
N GLU A 274 34.11 1.29 -1.45
CA GLU A 274 34.89 0.80 -2.59
C GLU A 274 34.05 -0.14 -3.48
N TRP A 275 34.10 0.12 -4.78
CA TRP A 275 33.46 -0.73 -5.78
C TRP A 275 34.39 -1.88 -6.19
N THR A 276 34.36 -2.98 -5.43
CA THR A 276 35.23 -4.13 -5.68
C THR A 276 34.70 -5.06 -6.79
N ASN A 277 35.57 -5.97 -7.28
CA ASN A 277 35.16 -6.95 -8.27
C ASN A 277 34.14 -7.96 -7.71
N GLU A 278 34.21 -8.28 -6.42
CA GLU A 278 33.25 -9.15 -5.72
C GLU A 278 31.86 -8.52 -5.74
N ARG A 279 31.72 -7.24 -5.37
CA ARG A 279 30.44 -6.51 -5.42
C ARG A 279 29.88 -6.42 -6.83
N ARG A 280 30.77 -6.23 -7.80
CA ARG A 280 30.39 -6.25 -9.22
C ARG A 280 29.82 -7.62 -9.61
N SER A 281 30.51 -8.69 -9.25
CA SER A 281 30.09 -10.07 -9.53
C SER A 281 28.77 -10.41 -8.87
N GLU A 282 28.58 -10.05 -7.59
CA GLU A 282 27.32 -10.25 -6.88
C GLU A 282 26.16 -9.54 -7.59
N LEU A 283 26.35 -8.27 -8.00
CA LEU A 283 25.32 -7.51 -8.72
C LEU A 283 24.97 -8.17 -10.06
N TYR A 284 25.98 -8.56 -10.84
CA TYR A 284 25.73 -9.21 -12.13
C TYR A 284 25.05 -10.56 -11.95
N GLN A 285 25.44 -11.34 -10.96
CA GLN A 285 24.82 -12.63 -10.67
C GLN A 285 23.35 -12.46 -10.27
N GLU A 286 23.05 -11.49 -9.40
CA GLU A 286 21.67 -11.20 -8.98
C GLU A 286 20.78 -10.77 -10.17
N LEU A 287 21.27 -9.85 -10.99
CA LEU A 287 20.55 -9.39 -12.19
C LEU A 287 20.36 -10.52 -13.21
N SER A 288 21.41 -11.32 -13.47
CA SER A 288 21.33 -12.44 -14.40
C SER A 288 20.37 -13.52 -13.91
N SER A 289 20.44 -13.91 -12.63
CA SER A 289 19.50 -14.85 -12.03
C SER A 289 18.05 -14.39 -12.17
N SER A 290 17.78 -13.11 -11.87
CA SER A 290 16.43 -12.53 -12.01
C SER A 290 15.96 -12.52 -13.46
N TYR A 291 16.87 -12.27 -14.38
CA TYR A 291 16.57 -12.28 -15.82
C TYR A 291 16.29 -13.68 -16.36
N GLU A 292 17.06 -14.67 -15.93
CA GLU A 292 16.93 -16.06 -16.37
C GLU A 292 15.70 -16.75 -15.76
N SER A 293 15.45 -16.54 -14.47
CA SER A 293 14.29 -17.11 -13.76
C SER A 293 12.98 -16.39 -14.06
N GLY A 294 13.04 -15.11 -14.44
CA GLY A 294 11.87 -14.21 -14.50
C GLY A 294 11.38 -13.78 -13.12
N GLU A 295 12.11 -14.11 -12.05
CA GLU A 295 11.79 -13.72 -10.67
C GLU A 295 12.40 -12.35 -10.37
N TRP A 296 11.57 -11.34 -10.45
CA TRP A 296 11.93 -9.98 -10.09
C TRP A 296 11.28 -9.58 -8.78
N TYR A 297 11.85 -8.55 -8.17
CA TYR A 297 11.30 -7.89 -6.99
C TYR A 297 9.77 -7.77 -7.04
N GLY A 298 9.14 -8.30 -5.99
CA GLY A 298 7.70 -8.20 -5.78
C GLY A 298 6.90 -9.32 -6.44
N GLU A 299 5.80 -9.67 -5.80
CA GLU A 299 4.90 -10.77 -6.16
C GLU A 299 4.15 -10.60 -7.50
N VAL A 300 4.41 -9.54 -8.26
CA VAL A 300 3.78 -9.32 -9.55
C VAL A 300 4.40 -10.22 -10.64
N GLY A 301 4.86 -11.38 -10.24
CA GLY A 301 5.45 -12.44 -11.07
C GLY A 301 4.60 -12.92 -12.23
N THR A 302 4.12 -11.98 -13.05
CA THR A 302 3.45 -12.27 -14.30
C THR A 302 4.41 -12.76 -15.37
N GLN A 303 5.71 -12.79 -15.05
CA GLN A 303 6.77 -13.21 -15.96
C GLN A 303 7.34 -14.60 -15.64
N PHE A 304 6.95 -15.19 -14.53
CA PHE A 304 7.36 -16.55 -14.15
C PHE A 304 7.06 -17.55 -15.26
N GLY A 305 8.11 -18.27 -15.69
CA GLY A 305 7.97 -19.31 -16.72
C GLY A 305 7.64 -18.81 -18.12
N LYS A 306 7.66 -17.50 -18.40
CA LYS A 306 7.47 -16.97 -19.75
C LYS A 306 8.80 -16.88 -20.48
N LYS A 307 8.87 -17.54 -21.64
CA LYS A 307 9.99 -17.41 -22.56
C LYS A 307 10.05 -15.98 -23.12
N GLY A 308 11.19 -15.34 -23.05
CA GLY A 308 11.43 -14.06 -23.74
C GLY A 308 11.34 -14.23 -25.26
N PHE A 309 10.97 -13.16 -25.94
CA PHE A 309 11.03 -13.10 -27.41
C PHE A 309 12.32 -12.44 -27.84
N GLU A 310 12.93 -12.98 -28.87
CA GLU A 310 14.03 -12.33 -29.55
C GLU A 310 13.59 -11.01 -30.24
N ILE A 311 14.47 -10.03 -30.31
CA ILE A 311 14.15 -8.71 -30.87
C ILE A 311 13.67 -8.80 -32.31
N GLY A 312 14.17 -9.75 -33.08
CA GLY A 312 13.73 -10.03 -34.45
C GLY A 312 12.28 -10.55 -34.50
N GLU A 313 11.93 -11.44 -33.59
CA GLU A 313 10.56 -11.98 -33.45
C GLU A 313 9.57 -10.84 -33.09
N ILE A 314 9.97 -9.97 -32.17
CA ILE A 314 9.14 -8.82 -31.76
C ILE A 314 8.93 -7.89 -32.98
N LYS A 315 10.00 -7.58 -33.71
CA LYS A 315 9.89 -6.70 -34.89
C LYS A 315 8.95 -7.27 -35.95
N ASN A 316 9.06 -8.56 -36.23
CA ASN A 316 8.21 -9.22 -37.21
C ASN A 316 6.76 -9.32 -36.73
N LYS A 317 6.52 -9.75 -35.48
CA LYS A 317 5.19 -9.94 -34.91
C LYS A 317 4.39 -8.64 -34.82
N LEU A 318 5.07 -7.52 -34.56
CA LEU A 318 4.47 -6.19 -34.41
C LEU A 318 4.64 -5.32 -35.68
N GLU A 319 5.09 -5.91 -36.78
CA GLU A 319 5.28 -5.22 -38.10
C GLU A 319 6.07 -3.91 -37.97
N LEU A 320 7.12 -3.91 -37.13
CA LEU A 320 7.91 -2.71 -36.86
C LEU A 320 8.84 -2.39 -38.04
N ASN A 321 9.06 -1.10 -38.27
CA ASN A 321 10.04 -0.66 -39.27
C ASN A 321 11.46 -1.13 -38.88
N PRO A 322 12.14 -1.96 -39.69
CA PRO A 322 13.45 -2.55 -39.31
C PRO A 322 14.55 -1.49 -39.17
N ASN A 323 14.42 -0.34 -39.86
CA ASN A 323 15.41 0.73 -39.89
C ASN A 323 15.25 1.73 -38.73
N LYS A 324 14.21 1.62 -37.91
CA LYS A 324 13.98 2.50 -36.76
C LYS A 324 14.33 1.79 -35.44
N LYS A 325 14.90 2.59 -34.54
CA LYS A 325 15.07 2.13 -33.14
C LYS A 325 13.71 1.93 -32.47
N ILE A 326 13.67 1.05 -31.47
CA ILE A 326 12.48 0.81 -30.65
C ILE A 326 12.60 1.64 -29.38
N ALA A 327 11.55 2.37 -29.05
CA ALA A 327 11.33 2.99 -27.75
C ALA A 327 10.12 2.37 -27.09
N VAL A 328 10.22 2.06 -25.81
CA VAL A 328 9.14 1.43 -25.05
C VAL A 328 8.68 2.36 -23.95
N ILE A 329 7.37 2.60 -23.88
CA ILE A 329 6.71 3.29 -22.77
C ILE A 329 6.14 2.19 -21.86
N PHE A 330 6.68 2.08 -20.65
CA PHE A 330 6.11 1.20 -19.61
C PHE A 330 5.03 1.99 -18.89
N SER A 331 3.75 1.64 -19.11
CA SER A 331 2.66 2.31 -18.41
C SER A 331 2.72 1.98 -16.93
N HIS A 332 2.47 2.96 -16.08
CA HIS A 332 2.23 2.73 -14.66
C HIS A 332 0.80 2.23 -14.42
N ILE A 333 0.51 1.81 -13.18
CA ILE A 333 -0.86 1.60 -12.70
C ILE A 333 -1.44 2.97 -12.37
N PHE A 334 -2.46 3.45 -13.08
CA PHE A 334 -2.94 4.83 -12.97
C PHE A 334 -3.58 5.17 -11.62
N TRP A 335 -4.06 4.17 -10.91
CA TRP A 335 -4.78 4.31 -9.65
C TRP A 335 -3.93 4.02 -8.39
N ASP A 336 -2.61 3.94 -8.52
CA ASP A 336 -1.74 3.65 -7.37
C ASP A 336 -1.27 4.96 -6.72
N ALA A 337 -1.43 5.06 -5.42
CA ALA A 337 -1.02 6.10 -4.44
C ALA A 337 -0.15 7.28 -4.96
N THR A 338 -0.63 8.02 -5.95
CA THR A 338 0.12 8.97 -6.78
C THR A 338 0.64 10.21 -6.03
N PHE A 339 0.03 10.58 -4.87
CA PHE A 339 0.16 11.94 -4.34
C PHE A 339 1.15 12.10 -3.19
N PHE A 340 2.00 11.11 -2.89
CA PHE A 340 2.74 11.03 -1.62
C PHE A 340 4.25 11.12 -1.73
N TRP A 341 4.82 11.20 -2.94
CA TRP A 341 6.23 10.93 -3.16
C TRP A 341 7.04 12.16 -3.64
N GLY A 342 6.60 13.34 -3.27
CA GLY A 342 7.27 14.58 -3.63
C GLY A 342 6.53 15.38 -4.69
N GLU A 343 7.25 16.18 -5.46
CA GLU A 343 6.70 16.96 -6.55
C GLU A 343 6.65 16.15 -7.84
N ASP A 344 5.49 16.13 -8.50
CA ASP A 344 5.28 15.49 -9.78
C ASP A 344 5.26 16.50 -10.92
N LEU A 345 5.84 16.14 -12.06
CA LEU A 345 5.81 16.95 -13.29
C LEU A 345 4.42 16.99 -13.94
N PHE A 346 3.59 15.99 -13.63
CA PHE A 346 2.24 15.81 -14.17
C PHE A 346 1.22 15.79 -13.02
N ARG A 347 -0.03 16.04 -13.34
CA ARG A 347 -1.10 16.05 -12.36
C ARG A 347 -1.29 14.68 -11.67
N ASP A 348 -1.21 13.61 -12.47
CA ASP A 348 -1.36 12.22 -12.07
C ASP A 348 -0.74 11.28 -13.12
N TYR A 349 -0.75 9.97 -12.91
CA TYR A 349 -0.20 8.99 -13.84
C TYR A 349 -0.95 8.91 -15.17
N GLU A 350 -2.25 9.17 -15.17
CA GLU A 350 -3.05 9.21 -16.40
C GLU A 350 -2.65 10.40 -17.25
N ASP A 351 -2.52 11.59 -16.66
CA ASP A 351 -2.06 12.81 -17.36
C ASP A 351 -0.65 12.62 -17.94
N TRP A 352 0.28 12.06 -17.14
CA TRP A 352 1.61 11.69 -17.62
C TRP A 352 1.55 10.79 -18.84
N PHE A 353 0.77 9.72 -18.76
CA PHE A 353 0.69 8.74 -19.84
C PHE A 353 0.11 9.35 -21.12
N VAL A 354 -1.01 10.05 -21.02
CA VAL A 354 -1.66 10.71 -22.16
C VAL A 354 -0.72 11.73 -22.83
N GLN A 355 -0.03 12.57 -22.07
CA GLN A 355 0.90 13.54 -22.61
C GLN A 355 2.12 12.88 -23.25
N THR A 356 2.65 11.82 -22.63
CA THR A 356 3.78 11.04 -23.16
C THR A 356 3.41 10.38 -24.49
N VAL A 357 2.24 9.74 -24.57
CA VAL A 357 1.76 9.13 -25.81
C VAL A 357 1.53 10.16 -26.91
N LYS A 358 0.92 11.31 -26.58
CA LYS A 358 0.78 12.43 -27.54
C LYS A 358 2.12 12.93 -28.08
N ALA A 359 3.14 13.00 -27.24
CA ALA A 359 4.49 13.36 -27.65
C ALA A 359 5.14 12.28 -28.53
N ALA A 360 5.00 11.01 -28.15
CA ALA A 360 5.47 9.87 -28.92
C ALA A 360 4.84 9.81 -30.33
N CYS A 361 3.54 10.06 -30.44
CA CYS A 361 2.83 10.10 -31.74
C CYS A 361 3.38 11.15 -32.70
N LYS A 362 3.98 12.25 -32.22
CA LYS A 362 4.60 13.27 -33.00
C LYS A 362 5.99 12.86 -33.53
N ASN A 363 6.68 11.97 -32.86
CA ASN A 363 8.02 11.52 -33.23
C ASN A 363 7.95 10.27 -34.12
N LYS A 364 8.09 10.50 -35.45
CA LYS A 364 8.06 9.45 -36.47
C LYS A 364 9.40 8.72 -36.68
N ASN A 365 10.46 9.09 -35.96
CA ASN A 365 11.80 8.54 -36.15
C ASN A 365 12.02 7.22 -35.38
N LEU A 366 11.09 6.85 -34.54
CA LEU A 366 11.17 5.65 -33.67
C LEU A 366 9.97 4.72 -33.93
N ASN A 367 10.16 3.44 -33.63
CA ASN A 367 9.07 2.50 -33.37
C ASN A 367 8.69 2.65 -31.89
N TRP A 368 7.48 3.11 -31.63
CA TRP A 368 6.97 3.26 -30.26
C TRP A 368 6.14 2.05 -29.86
N LEU A 369 6.48 1.47 -28.72
CA LEU A 369 5.72 0.39 -28.10
C LEU A 369 5.20 0.86 -26.73
N ILE A 370 3.98 0.47 -26.41
CA ILE A 370 3.41 0.68 -25.09
C ILE A 370 3.26 -0.68 -24.43
N LYS A 371 3.97 -0.87 -23.31
CA LYS A 371 3.81 -2.08 -22.49
C LYS A 371 2.91 -1.79 -21.32
N VAL A 372 1.68 -2.32 -21.37
CA VAL A 372 0.71 -2.19 -20.28
C VAL A 372 1.20 -2.94 -19.05
N HIS A 373 1.03 -2.33 -17.88
CA HIS A 373 1.46 -2.92 -16.62
C HIS A 373 0.68 -4.21 -16.32
N PRO A 374 1.35 -5.33 -16.02
CA PRO A 374 0.68 -6.63 -15.87
C PRO A 374 -0.33 -6.67 -14.71
N ALA A 375 -0.20 -5.82 -13.70
CA ALA A 375 -1.17 -5.74 -12.61
C ALA A 375 -2.58 -5.32 -13.06
N ASN A 376 -2.73 -4.65 -14.20
CA ASN A 376 -4.04 -4.33 -14.75
C ASN A 376 -4.84 -5.58 -15.11
N THR A 377 -4.16 -6.66 -15.56
CA THR A 377 -4.80 -7.92 -15.89
C THR A 377 -4.94 -8.86 -14.68
N VAL A 378 -3.86 -8.98 -13.88
CA VAL A 378 -3.80 -9.94 -12.76
C VAL A 378 -4.65 -9.50 -11.58
N LYS A 379 -4.64 -8.22 -11.24
CA LYS A 379 -5.44 -7.70 -10.12
C LYS A 379 -6.93 -7.71 -10.41
N ASP A 380 -7.35 -7.57 -11.67
CA ASP A 380 -8.75 -7.66 -12.07
C ASP A 380 -9.33 -9.05 -11.80
N HIS A 381 -8.60 -10.10 -12.15
CA HIS A 381 -8.99 -11.47 -11.83
C HIS A 381 -9.07 -11.74 -10.33
N ARG A 382 -8.12 -11.23 -9.56
CA ARG A 382 -8.08 -11.42 -8.11
C ARG A 382 -9.20 -10.70 -7.38
N ASP A 383 -9.50 -9.48 -7.80
CA ASP A 383 -10.45 -8.59 -7.12
C ASP A 383 -11.87 -8.69 -7.73
N GLY A 384 -12.05 -9.50 -8.76
CA GLY A 384 -13.35 -9.73 -9.42
C GLY A 384 -13.86 -8.51 -10.21
N VAL A 385 -12.96 -7.60 -10.57
CA VAL A 385 -13.27 -6.43 -11.40
C VAL A 385 -12.79 -6.71 -12.82
N ILE A 386 -13.67 -6.60 -13.77
CA ILE A 386 -13.32 -6.64 -15.21
C ILE A 386 -13.12 -5.18 -15.63
N SER A 387 -11.88 -4.72 -15.67
CA SER A 387 -11.53 -3.49 -16.37
C SER A 387 -11.04 -3.86 -17.76
N GLU A 388 -11.68 -3.36 -18.79
CA GLU A 388 -11.16 -3.53 -20.14
C GLU A 388 -10.01 -2.52 -20.36
N PRO A 389 -8.82 -3.00 -20.77
CA PRO A 389 -7.72 -2.12 -21.16
C PRO A 389 -8.03 -1.25 -22.37
N SER A 390 -9.17 -1.50 -23.04
CA SER A 390 -9.64 -0.80 -24.24
C SER A 390 -10.30 0.56 -23.95
N GLU A 391 -10.59 0.89 -22.68
CA GLU A 391 -11.19 2.17 -22.32
C GLU A 391 -10.15 3.30 -22.09
N ILE A 392 -8.87 3.04 -22.28
CA ILE A 392 -7.76 4.00 -22.22
C ILE A 392 -7.20 4.14 -23.66
#